data_e3e5805730912cbda1203d6dee598a2f
#
_entry.id   e3e5805730912cbda1203d6dee598a2f
#
_cell.length_a   1.000
_cell.length_b   1.000
_cell.length_c   1.000
_cell.angle_alpha   90.00
_cell.angle_beta   90.00
_cell.angle_gamma   90.00
#
_symmetry.space_group_name_H-M   'P 1'
#
loop_
_entity.id
_entity.type
_entity.pdbx_description
1 polymer ?
#
loop_
_entity_poly.entity_id
_entity_poly.type
_entity_poly.pdbx_seq_one_letter_code
_entity_poly.pdbx_strand_id
1 'polypeptide(L)'
;MSIDKVIIGAGFSGLLHGLSAIRAGQQVLLLERSQSPGGLIQSEEIDGIKFDSGAEAFSNVTPEFENWLSDLSLGSFVVKPNTKSPVILSKIGVHAIPQGVFGVPVSLDDSGLEFLGAPALALARKLDAKPLPENLDELSVRELIDLRLGPAFTDSLVGPVISGVHGSLPEHLEARSVLGGLVKELKSKGSIVEAAKTLRGDKPAPGSAVASFEGGMHLLVEKLVYEFVQSGGTLRLGTDVSRITRLSDGQFEIEAGETIRARNLVIATTANAAARMLVEFHELSVALQEIESLETLLVTVLVESPELNSFPIGTGALVAEDLGLAVKATTHINAKWEWLNDKLKKDQHLVRFSFRNSRKLDGIEQKSAILESFDLIYGVKSPKLLGQVEVFWEDSLVKASAGHLRRIERIKSLVEPLGIELRGAYMSGNGLLGILKHELETREGDLIGTGI
;
A
#
# COMPACT_ATOMS: atom_id res chain seq x y z
N MET A 1 38.02 -5.23 5.60
CA MET A 1 37.82 -4.52 4.32
C MET A 1 36.50 -3.74 4.42
N SER A 2 36.45 -2.55 3.84
CA SER A 2 35.21 -1.75 3.83
C SER A 2 34.43 -2.05 2.55
N ILE A 3 33.12 -2.26 2.67
CA ILE A 3 32.21 -2.50 1.56
C ILE A 3 31.81 -1.16 0.95
N ASP A 4 31.65 -1.08 -0.37
CA ASP A 4 31.31 0.19 -1.01
C ASP A 4 29.95 0.71 -0.56
N LYS A 5 28.91 -0.15 -0.58
CA LYS A 5 27.57 0.20 -0.15
C LYS A 5 26.92 -0.94 0.65
N VAL A 6 26.41 -0.62 1.82
CA VAL A 6 25.56 -1.51 2.62
C VAL A 6 24.14 -0.97 2.58
N ILE A 7 23.20 -1.86 2.28
CA ILE A 7 21.75 -1.57 2.27
C ILE A 7 21.09 -2.41 3.36
N ILE A 8 20.26 -1.80 4.20
CA ILE A 8 19.55 -2.48 5.28
C ILE A 8 18.06 -2.53 4.95
N GLY A 9 17.52 -3.74 4.86
CA GLY A 9 16.16 -4.05 4.48
C GLY A 9 16.03 -4.53 3.03
N ALA A 10 15.65 -5.82 2.85
CA ALA A 10 15.41 -6.44 1.54
C ALA A 10 13.93 -6.43 1.13
N GLY A 11 13.18 -5.39 1.51
CA GLY A 11 11.89 -5.08 0.92
C GLY A 11 12.04 -4.58 -0.52
N PHE A 12 10.93 -4.30 -1.20
CA PHE A 12 10.94 -3.84 -2.59
C PHE A 12 11.89 -2.65 -2.82
N SER A 13 11.89 -1.66 -1.93
CA SER A 13 12.75 -0.48 -2.05
C SER A 13 14.24 -0.81 -1.96
N GLY A 14 14.63 -1.66 -1.00
CA GLY A 14 16.04 -2.04 -0.83
C GLY A 14 16.55 -2.94 -1.95
N LEU A 15 15.73 -3.88 -2.43
CA LEU A 15 16.07 -4.72 -3.59
C LEU A 15 16.21 -3.90 -4.86
N LEU A 16 15.29 -2.96 -5.09
CA LEU A 16 15.32 -2.07 -6.25
C LEU A 16 16.58 -1.19 -6.25
N HIS A 17 16.88 -0.54 -5.11
CA HIS A 17 18.08 0.29 -4.96
C HIS A 17 19.35 -0.54 -5.06
N GLY A 18 19.35 -1.75 -4.46
CA GLY A 18 20.49 -2.67 -4.53
C GLY A 18 20.83 -3.10 -5.95
N LEU A 19 19.80 -3.49 -6.72
CA LEU A 19 19.97 -3.82 -8.13
C LEU A 19 20.46 -2.62 -8.95
N SER A 20 20.00 -1.45 -8.61
CA SER A 20 20.41 -0.18 -9.19
C SER A 20 21.90 0.09 -8.96
N ALA A 21 22.33 -0.01 -7.71
CA ALA A 21 23.70 0.27 -7.29
C ALA A 21 24.70 -0.75 -7.87
N ILE A 22 24.34 -2.06 -7.89
CA ILE A 22 25.21 -3.09 -8.45
C ILE A 22 25.40 -2.91 -9.96
N ARG A 23 24.32 -2.54 -10.68
CA ARG A 23 24.37 -2.24 -12.12
C ARG A 23 25.21 -0.99 -12.41
N ALA A 24 25.35 -0.08 -11.44
CA ALA A 24 26.28 1.06 -11.51
C ALA A 24 27.74 0.71 -11.15
N GLY A 25 28.04 -0.57 -10.94
CA GLY A 25 29.40 -1.08 -10.68
C GLY A 25 29.84 -1.02 -9.22
N GLN A 26 28.94 -0.76 -8.26
CA GLN A 26 29.26 -0.72 -6.84
C GLN A 26 29.28 -2.13 -6.22
N GLN A 27 30.13 -2.36 -5.24
CA GLN A 27 30.06 -3.57 -4.40
C GLN A 27 28.97 -3.38 -3.36
N VAL A 28 27.89 -4.19 -3.43
CA VAL A 28 26.70 -4.04 -2.60
C VAL A 28 26.50 -5.26 -1.69
N LEU A 29 26.30 -4.98 -0.41
CA LEU A 29 25.81 -5.93 0.58
C LEU A 29 24.43 -5.50 1.05
N LEU A 30 23.43 -6.38 0.88
CA LEU A 30 22.06 -6.19 1.32
C LEU A 30 21.78 -7.07 2.55
N LEU A 31 21.36 -6.45 3.66
CA LEU A 31 21.07 -7.11 4.93
C LEU A 31 19.56 -7.14 5.16
N GLU A 32 19.03 -8.31 5.55
CA GLU A 32 17.61 -8.49 5.86
C GLU A 32 17.45 -9.26 7.17
N ARG A 33 16.62 -8.75 8.07
CA ARG A 33 16.32 -9.33 9.38
C ARG A 33 15.59 -10.67 9.27
N SER A 34 14.61 -10.74 8.37
CA SER A 34 13.80 -11.94 8.18
C SER A 34 14.54 -13.04 7.41
N GLN A 35 13.98 -14.24 7.43
CA GLN A 35 14.51 -15.38 6.66
C GLN A 35 14.09 -15.33 5.19
N SER A 36 13.23 -14.39 4.81
CA SER A 36 12.76 -14.18 3.45
C SER A 36 12.84 -12.70 3.05
N PRO A 37 13.27 -12.37 1.81
CA PRO A 37 13.21 -11.02 1.29
C PRO A 37 11.78 -10.65 0.87
N GLY A 38 11.54 -9.36 0.54
CA GLY A 38 10.29 -8.90 -0.06
C GLY A 38 9.51 -7.91 0.81
N GLY A 39 9.79 -7.84 2.11
CA GLY A 39 9.04 -6.96 3.02
C GLY A 39 7.56 -7.31 3.03
N LEU A 40 6.69 -6.37 2.62
CA LEU A 40 5.23 -6.60 2.54
C LEU A 40 4.79 -7.42 1.31
N ILE A 41 5.69 -7.77 0.41
CA ILE A 41 5.40 -8.67 -0.71
C ILE A 41 5.79 -10.09 -0.26
N GLN A 42 4.83 -10.79 0.30
CA GLN A 42 4.98 -12.15 0.81
C GLN A 42 3.84 -13.04 0.32
N SER A 43 4.06 -14.34 0.32
CA SER A 43 3.06 -15.34 0.00
C SER A 43 2.98 -16.39 1.09
N GLU A 44 1.80 -16.95 1.24
CA GLU A 44 1.49 -18.07 2.12
C GLU A 44 0.81 -19.19 1.32
N GLU A 45 0.57 -20.33 1.96
CA GLU A 45 -0.01 -21.49 1.33
C GLU A 45 -1.11 -22.11 2.19
N ILE A 46 -2.23 -22.49 1.58
CA ILE A 46 -3.30 -23.29 2.19
C ILE A 46 -3.60 -24.47 1.26
N ASP A 47 -3.48 -25.70 1.74
CA ASP A 47 -3.78 -26.96 0.99
C ASP A 47 -3.05 -27.01 -0.39
N GLY A 48 -1.79 -26.58 -0.44
CA GLY A 48 -0.98 -26.53 -1.67
C GLY A 48 -1.28 -25.33 -2.59
N ILE A 49 -2.17 -24.42 -2.19
CA ILE A 49 -2.55 -23.24 -2.96
C ILE A 49 -1.79 -22.03 -2.44
N LYS A 50 -0.83 -21.55 -3.22
CA LYS A 50 -0.02 -20.35 -2.91
C LYS A 50 -0.81 -19.10 -3.25
N PHE A 51 -0.80 -18.11 -2.36
CA PHE A 51 -1.47 -16.81 -2.51
C PHE A 51 -0.67 -15.68 -1.86
N ASP A 52 -0.91 -14.44 -2.29
CA ASP A 52 -0.27 -13.27 -1.69
C ASP A 52 -0.85 -13.00 -0.29
N SER A 53 0.00 -12.94 0.74
CA SER A 53 -0.39 -12.72 2.14
C SER A 53 -0.20 -11.27 2.60
N GLY A 54 0.44 -10.44 1.79
CA GLY A 54 0.62 -9.01 2.01
C GLY A 54 0.07 -8.20 0.83
N ALA A 55 0.95 -7.50 0.11
CA ALA A 55 0.58 -6.78 -1.10
C ALA A 55 0.18 -7.77 -2.21
N GLU A 56 -1.03 -7.62 -2.74
CA GLU A 56 -1.59 -8.51 -3.77
C GLU A 56 -1.65 -7.90 -5.17
N ALA A 57 -1.37 -6.60 -5.27
CA ALA A 57 -1.48 -5.86 -6.51
C ALA A 57 -0.66 -4.57 -6.46
N PHE A 58 -0.33 -4.04 -7.61
CA PHE A 58 0.24 -2.70 -7.78
C PHE A 58 -0.71 -1.82 -8.58
N SER A 59 -0.62 -0.50 -8.34
CA SER A 59 -1.44 0.47 -9.07
C SER A 59 -1.05 0.52 -10.55
N ASN A 60 -1.99 0.96 -11.36
CA ASN A 60 -1.94 0.93 -12.80
C ASN A 60 -0.68 1.59 -13.37
N VAL A 61 -0.15 1.00 -14.35
CA VAL A 61 1.17 1.06 -14.93
C VAL A 61 1.32 2.33 -15.74
N THR A 62 2.33 3.12 -15.43
CA THR A 62 2.82 4.12 -16.37
C THR A 62 3.70 3.44 -17.42
N PRO A 63 3.92 4.03 -18.61
CA PRO A 63 4.82 3.45 -19.60
C PRO A 63 6.22 3.15 -19.05
N GLU A 64 6.72 3.96 -18.12
CA GLU A 64 8.01 3.75 -17.46
C GLU A 64 8.01 2.49 -16.61
N PHE A 65 6.90 2.22 -15.89
CA PHE A 65 6.76 1.01 -15.08
C PHE A 65 6.63 -0.24 -15.97
N GLU A 66 5.88 -0.16 -17.08
CA GLU A 66 5.77 -1.25 -18.07
C GLU A 66 7.13 -1.59 -18.68
N ASN A 67 7.90 -0.58 -19.07
CA ASN A 67 9.25 -0.76 -19.59
C ASN A 67 10.15 -1.43 -18.54
N TRP A 68 10.10 -0.97 -17.30
CA TRP A 68 10.87 -1.55 -16.21
C TRP A 68 10.50 -3.01 -15.92
N LEU A 69 9.20 -3.38 -15.94
CA LEU A 69 8.76 -4.77 -15.85
C LEU A 69 9.23 -5.62 -17.02
N SER A 70 9.26 -5.05 -18.23
CA SER A 70 9.76 -5.71 -19.44
C SER A 70 11.26 -5.96 -19.36
N ASP A 71 12.05 -5.02 -18.83
CA ASP A 71 13.49 -5.17 -18.58
C ASP A 71 13.79 -6.29 -17.56
N LEU A 72 12.86 -6.52 -16.62
CA LEU A 72 12.89 -7.65 -15.71
C LEU A 72 12.32 -8.94 -16.30
N SER A 73 11.86 -8.94 -17.56
CA SER A 73 11.17 -10.08 -18.20
C SER A 73 9.91 -10.52 -17.47
N LEU A 74 9.24 -9.60 -16.76
CA LEU A 74 7.99 -9.83 -16.01
C LEU A 74 6.74 -9.35 -16.77
N GLY A 75 6.89 -8.61 -17.86
CA GLY A 75 5.76 -8.03 -18.60
C GLY A 75 4.72 -9.04 -19.05
N SER A 76 5.14 -10.24 -19.47
CA SER A 76 4.23 -11.32 -19.92
C SER A 76 3.45 -12.00 -18.79
N PHE A 77 3.87 -11.82 -17.54
CA PHE A 77 3.17 -12.36 -16.37
C PHE A 77 2.16 -11.38 -15.77
N VAL A 78 2.11 -10.15 -16.27
CA VAL A 78 1.18 -9.13 -15.75
C VAL A 78 -0.26 -9.51 -16.10
N VAL A 79 -1.09 -9.62 -15.06
CA VAL A 79 -2.52 -9.90 -15.17
C VAL A 79 -3.35 -8.77 -14.60
N LYS A 80 -4.52 -8.54 -15.21
CA LYS A 80 -5.52 -7.60 -14.71
C LYS A 80 -6.55 -8.35 -13.85
N PRO A 81 -7.17 -7.68 -12.88
CA PRO A 81 -8.26 -8.28 -12.14
C PRO A 81 -9.46 -8.54 -13.05
N ASN A 82 -10.31 -9.49 -12.64
CA ASN A 82 -11.58 -9.74 -13.30
C ASN A 82 -12.38 -8.43 -13.43
N THR A 83 -13.23 -8.36 -14.45
CA THR A 83 -14.08 -7.18 -14.75
C THR A 83 -15.15 -6.90 -13.70
N LYS A 84 -15.46 -7.86 -12.81
CA LYS A 84 -16.36 -7.65 -11.67
C LYS A 84 -15.69 -6.73 -10.64
N SER A 85 -16.27 -5.55 -10.41
CA SER A 85 -15.78 -4.58 -9.42
C SER A 85 -16.13 -5.00 -8.00
N PRO A 86 -15.36 -4.54 -7.00
CA PRO A 86 -15.75 -4.66 -5.60
C PRO A 86 -16.94 -3.75 -5.31
N VAL A 87 -17.62 -4.04 -4.18
CA VAL A 87 -18.76 -3.24 -3.70
C VAL A 87 -18.42 -2.51 -2.40
N ILE A 88 -19.26 -1.55 -2.01
CA ILE A 88 -19.27 -0.97 -0.67
C ILE A 88 -20.48 -1.53 0.08
N LEU A 89 -20.25 -1.99 1.31
CA LEU A 89 -21.30 -2.34 2.25
C LEU A 89 -21.39 -1.25 3.32
N SER A 90 -22.57 -0.65 3.48
CA SER A 90 -22.89 0.37 4.47
C SER A 90 -24.29 0.15 5.07
N LYS A 91 -24.70 0.94 6.05
CA LYS A 91 -26.07 0.89 6.57
C LYS A 91 -27.17 1.13 5.52
N ILE A 92 -26.81 1.78 4.42
CA ILE A 92 -27.77 2.05 3.32
C ILE A 92 -27.90 0.82 2.41
N GLY A 93 -27.02 -0.18 2.54
CA GLY A 93 -27.00 -1.41 1.76
C GLY A 93 -25.70 -1.68 1.03
N VAL A 94 -25.78 -2.52 0.00
CA VAL A 94 -24.65 -2.86 -0.88
C VAL A 94 -24.70 -1.98 -2.13
N HIS A 95 -23.58 -1.30 -2.43
CA HIS A 95 -23.50 -0.37 -3.56
C HIS A 95 -22.29 -0.64 -4.41
N ALA A 96 -22.42 -0.45 -5.73
CA ALA A 96 -21.29 -0.38 -6.62
C ALA A 96 -20.46 0.90 -6.33
N ILE A 97 -19.17 0.86 -6.61
CA ILE A 97 -18.31 2.05 -6.56
C ILE A 97 -18.52 2.82 -7.87
N PRO A 98 -19.05 4.06 -7.83
CA PRO A 98 -19.25 4.86 -9.05
C PRO A 98 -17.92 5.26 -9.66
N GLN A 99 -17.96 5.75 -10.91
CA GLN A 99 -16.76 6.25 -11.56
C GLN A 99 -16.17 7.43 -10.79
N GLY A 100 -14.88 7.34 -10.44
CA GLY A 100 -14.27 8.35 -9.61
C GLY A 100 -12.78 8.16 -9.37
N VAL A 101 -12.23 8.99 -8.48
CA VAL A 101 -10.87 8.92 -7.97
C VAL A 101 -10.95 8.82 -6.45
N PHE A 102 -10.49 7.74 -5.86
CA PHE A 102 -10.61 7.46 -4.42
C PHE A 102 -12.04 7.60 -3.87
N GLY A 103 -13.05 7.23 -4.66
CA GLY A 103 -14.46 7.38 -4.29
C GLY A 103 -15.04 8.76 -4.53
N VAL A 104 -14.25 9.78 -4.91
CA VAL A 104 -14.75 11.09 -5.35
C VAL A 104 -15.28 10.93 -6.77
N PRO A 105 -16.60 11.17 -7.03
CA PRO A 105 -17.20 10.92 -8.34
C PRO A 105 -16.75 11.94 -9.38
N VAL A 106 -16.80 11.54 -10.65
CA VAL A 106 -16.51 12.43 -11.79
C VAL A 106 -17.76 13.19 -12.27
N SER A 107 -18.92 12.85 -11.76
CA SER A 107 -20.20 13.52 -12.02
C SER A 107 -21.14 13.28 -10.85
N LEU A 108 -21.88 14.30 -10.43
CA LEU A 108 -22.97 14.19 -9.45
C LEU A 108 -24.31 13.76 -10.08
N ASP A 109 -24.32 13.54 -11.39
CA ASP A 109 -25.47 13.02 -12.15
C ASP A 109 -25.32 11.52 -12.46
N ASP A 110 -24.29 10.86 -11.92
CA ASP A 110 -24.10 9.41 -12.04
C ASP A 110 -25.22 8.69 -11.27
N SER A 111 -25.98 7.81 -11.95
CA SER A 111 -27.05 7.00 -11.34
C SER A 111 -26.51 6.08 -10.23
N GLY A 112 -25.22 5.71 -10.28
CA GLY A 112 -24.55 4.98 -9.21
C GLY A 112 -24.48 5.73 -7.87
N LEU A 113 -24.88 7.02 -7.81
CA LEU A 113 -24.94 7.83 -6.59
C LEU A 113 -26.37 7.94 -5.98
N GLU A 114 -27.39 7.38 -6.62
CA GLU A 114 -28.80 7.50 -6.17
C GLU A 114 -28.99 6.96 -4.74
N PHE A 115 -28.19 6.00 -4.30
CA PHE A 115 -28.22 5.46 -2.94
C PHE A 115 -27.97 6.51 -1.85
N LEU A 116 -27.24 7.61 -2.16
CA LEU A 116 -26.99 8.71 -1.22
C LEU A 116 -28.25 9.58 -0.99
N GLY A 117 -29.22 9.50 -1.89
CA GLY A 117 -30.47 10.25 -1.85
C GLY A 117 -30.36 11.68 -2.39
N ALA A 118 -31.46 12.18 -2.91
CA ALA A 118 -31.58 13.52 -3.54
C ALA A 118 -31.09 14.68 -2.63
N PRO A 119 -31.38 14.70 -1.31
CA PRO A 119 -30.90 15.76 -0.43
C PRO A 119 -29.37 15.84 -0.35
N ALA A 120 -28.67 14.69 -0.27
CA ALA A 120 -27.22 14.64 -0.22
C ALA A 120 -26.61 15.13 -1.55
N LEU A 121 -27.15 14.70 -2.69
CA LEU A 121 -26.71 15.14 -4.01
C LEU A 121 -26.93 16.65 -4.21
N ALA A 122 -28.06 17.20 -3.77
CA ALA A 122 -28.34 18.64 -3.83
C ALA A 122 -27.35 19.44 -2.94
N LEU A 123 -27.05 18.93 -1.73
CA LEU A 123 -26.06 19.53 -0.84
C LEU A 123 -24.68 19.52 -1.49
N ALA A 124 -24.24 18.40 -2.07
CA ALA A 124 -22.94 18.26 -2.72
C ALA A 124 -22.75 19.28 -3.85
N ARG A 125 -23.75 19.45 -4.73
CA ARG A 125 -23.71 20.49 -5.79
C ARG A 125 -23.52 21.88 -5.22
N LYS A 126 -24.22 22.20 -4.10
CA LYS A 126 -24.10 23.51 -3.44
C LYS A 126 -22.74 23.71 -2.79
N LEU A 127 -22.19 22.67 -2.15
CA LEU A 127 -20.92 22.73 -1.47
C LEU A 127 -19.75 22.81 -2.46
N ASP A 128 -19.79 22.02 -3.54
CA ASP A 128 -18.72 21.98 -4.53
C ASP A 128 -18.58 23.27 -5.35
N ALA A 129 -19.63 24.08 -5.38
CA ALA A 129 -19.63 25.41 -6.01
C ALA A 129 -19.07 26.54 -5.12
N LYS A 130 -18.78 26.27 -3.82
CA LYS A 130 -18.26 27.31 -2.91
C LYS A 130 -16.77 27.60 -3.19
N PRO A 131 -16.30 28.81 -2.84
CA PRO A 131 -14.87 29.15 -2.86
C PRO A 131 -14.07 28.17 -2.00
N LEU A 132 -12.78 28.01 -2.35
CA LEU A 132 -11.85 27.19 -1.56
C LEU A 132 -11.39 27.96 -0.32
N PRO A 133 -11.19 27.26 0.81
CA PRO A 133 -10.62 27.87 2.01
C PRO A 133 -9.11 28.10 1.86
N GLU A 134 -8.56 29.05 2.60
CA GLU A 134 -7.13 29.35 2.60
C GLU A 134 -6.28 28.18 3.15
N ASN A 135 -6.80 27.45 4.14
CA ASN A 135 -6.13 26.33 4.81
C ASN A 135 -6.34 24.97 4.14
N LEU A 136 -6.65 24.93 2.83
CA LEU A 136 -6.95 23.70 2.08
C LEU A 136 -5.87 22.61 2.25
N ASP A 137 -4.61 23.01 2.38
CA ASP A 137 -3.47 22.08 2.51
C ASP A 137 -3.34 21.43 3.90
N GLU A 138 -4.08 21.93 4.88
CA GLU A 138 -4.05 21.44 6.27
C GLU A 138 -5.20 20.50 6.61
N LEU A 139 -6.16 20.36 5.68
CA LEU A 139 -7.36 19.56 5.91
C LEU A 139 -7.05 18.07 5.95
N SER A 140 -7.76 17.35 6.82
CA SER A 140 -7.90 15.91 6.72
C SER A 140 -8.73 15.53 5.48
N VAL A 141 -8.68 14.26 5.10
CA VAL A 141 -9.52 13.75 3.99
C VAL A 141 -11.00 13.95 4.32
N ARG A 142 -11.44 13.67 5.57
CA ARG A 142 -12.82 13.88 6.01
C ARG A 142 -13.23 15.34 5.86
N GLU A 143 -12.46 16.27 6.42
CA GLU A 143 -12.76 17.70 6.35
C GLU A 143 -12.85 18.19 4.91
N LEU A 144 -11.95 17.76 4.03
CA LEU A 144 -11.97 18.12 2.61
C LEU A 144 -13.25 17.62 1.93
N ILE A 145 -13.60 16.34 2.13
CA ILE A 145 -14.78 15.75 1.47
C ILE A 145 -16.08 16.33 2.04
N ASP A 146 -16.18 16.49 3.36
CA ASP A 146 -17.36 17.09 4.01
C ASP A 146 -17.56 18.54 3.54
N LEU A 147 -16.47 19.30 3.38
CA LEU A 147 -16.50 20.67 2.88
C LEU A 147 -17.02 20.76 1.43
N ARG A 148 -16.68 19.76 0.59
CA ARG A 148 -16.96 19.81 -0.86
C ARG A 148 -18.18 19.01 -1.28
N LEU A 149 -18.45 17.87 -0.63
CA LEU A 149 -19.53 16.95 -1.03
C LEU A 149 -20.52 16.67 0.12
N GLY A 150 -20.11 16.93 1.36
CA GLY A 150 -20.91 16.67 2.55
C GLY A 150 -20.69 15.28 3.15
N PRO A 151 -21.12 15.08 4.43
CA PRO A 151 -20.79 13.89 5.22
C PRO A 151 -21.35 12.57 4.63
N ALA A 152 -22.46 12.60 3.92
CA ALA A 152 -23.01 11.39 3.30
C ALA A 152 -22.02 10.75 2.29
N PHE A 153 -21.27 11.58 1.55
CA PHE A 153 -20.23 11.10 0.64
C PHE A 153 -19.06 10.52 1.41
N THR A 154 -18.64 11.15 2.51
CA THR A 154 -17.55 10.64 3.34
C THR A 154 -17.93 9.31 3.96
N ASP A 155 -19.09 9.20 4.60
CA ASP A 155 -19.47 8.02 5.39
C ASP A 155 -19.77 6.80 4.53
N SER A 156 -20.45 6.99 3.37
CA SER A 156 -20.98 5.87 2.58
C SER A 156 -20.22 5.59 1.27
N LEU A 157 -19.27 6.42 0.87
CA LEU A 157 -18.55 6.27 -0.39
C LEU A 157 -17.03 6.48 -0.27
N VAL A 158 -16.59 7.71 0.00
CA VAL A 158 -15.14 8.04 0.00
C VAL A 158 -14.43 7.39 1.18
N GLY A 159 -15.02 7.42 2.37
CA GLY A 159 -14.45 6.85 3.58
C GLY A 159 -14.14 5.35 3.47
N PRO A 160 -15.08 4.50 3.06
CA PRO A 160 -14.80 3.09 2.82
C PRO A 160 -13.68 2.86 1.80
N VAL A 161 -13.62 3.63 0.70
CA VAL A 161 -12.56 3.51 -0.31
C VAL A 161 -11.20 3.92 0.27
N ILE A 162 -11.13 5.06 0.96
CA ILE A 162 -9.90 5.55 1.61
C ILE A 162 -9.41 4.57 2.67
N SER A 163 -10.32 4.08 3.54
CA SER A 163 -9.97 3.11 4.58
C SER A 163 -9.49 1.79 4.01
N GLY A 164 -10.08 1.36 2.89
CA GLY A 164 -9.66 0.15 2.17
C GLY A 164 -8.26 0.26 1.56
N VAL A 165 -7.93 1.43 0.98
CA VAL A 165 -6.65 1.67 0.30
C VAL A 165 -5.54 2.05 1.29
N HIS A 166 -5.82 2.94 2.23
CA HIS A 166 -4.83 3.51 3.13
C HIS A 166 -4.84 2.90 4.54
N GLY A 167 -5.76 1.99 4.81
CA GLY A 167 -5.84 1.27 6.09
C GLY A 167 -6.31 2.10 7.29
N SER A 168 -6.57 3.40 7.12
CA SER A 168 -6.91 4.36 8.18
C SER A 168 -8.16 5.16 7.82
N LEU A 169 -8.83 5.68 8.83
CA LEU A 169 -10.04 6.51 8.66
C LEU A 169 -9.69 7.88 8.04
N PRO A 170 -10.61 8.47 7.24
CA PRO A 170 -10.39 9.73 6.54
C PRO A 170 -10.01 10.90 7.44
N GLU A 171 -10.53 10.96 8.66
CA GLU A 171 -10.24 12.00 9.65
C GLU A 171 -8.80 11.97 10.18
N HIS A 172 -8.11 10.84 10.06
CA HIS A 172 -6.74 10.66 10.53
C HIS A 172 -5.70 10.82 9.43
N LEU A 173 -6.11 11.15 8.22
CA LEU A 173 -5.24 11.23 7.05
C LEU A 173 -5.21 12.66 6.51
N GLU A 174 -4.00 13.17 6.24
CA GLU A 174 -3.79 14.48 5.60
C GLU A 174 -4.19 14.41 4.11
N ALA A 175 -5.16 15.24 3.70
CA ALA A 175 -5.68 15.21 2.32
C ALA A 175 -4.60 15.44 1.26
N ARG A 176 -3.67 16.36 1.50
CA ARG A 176 -2.57 16.66 0.58
C ARG A 176 -1.62 15.48 0.40
N SER A 177 -1.37 14.70 1.44
CA SER A 177 -0.50 13.52 1.37
C SER A 177 -1.16 12.34 0.65
N VAL A 178 -2.47 12.13 0.88
CA VAL A 178 -3.22 10.96 0.37
C VAL A 178 -3.84 11.24 -0.99
N LEU A 179 -4.37 12.44 -1.19
CA LEU A 179 -5.10 12.89 -2.37
C LEU A 179 -4.36 14.01 -3.11
N GLY A 180 -3.03 14.06 -3.06
CA GLY A 180 -2.22 15.20 -3.53
C GLY A 180 -2.53 15.63 -4.96
N GLY A 181 -2.70 14.70 -5.89
CA GLY A 181 -3.13 14.99 -7.25
C GLY A 181 -4.52 15.63 -7.31
N LEU A 182 -5.48 15.12 -6.52
CA LEU A 182 -6.83 15.66 -6.45
C LEU A 182 -6.85 17.07 -5.83
N VAL A 183 -6.07 17.29 -4.77
CA VAL A 183 -5.94 18.60 -4.12
C VAL A 183 -5.30 19.62 -5.08
N LYS A 184 -4.29 19.22 -5.86
CA LYS A 184 -3.66 20.06 -6.88
C LYS A 184 -4.65 20.49 -7.96
N GLU A 185 -5.41 19.53 -8.52
CA GLU A 185 -6.43 19.82 -9.53
C GLU A 185 -7.59 20.63 -8.95
N LEU A 186 -8.00 20.37 -7.70
CA LEU A 186 -9.02 21.14 -7.00
C LEU A 186 -8.65 22.63 -6.91
N LYS A 187 -7.39 22.95 -6.57
CA LYS A 187 -6.89 24.33 -6.55
C LYS A 187 -7.03 25.02 -7.91
N SER A 188 -6.82 24.26 -8.99
CA SER A 188 -6.92 24.78 -10.36
C SER A 188 -8.37 24.94 -10.84
N LYS A 189 -9.25 23.98 -10.50
CA LYS A 189 -10.61 23.88 -11.04
C LYS A 189 -11.67 24.54 -10.14
N GLY A 190 -11.40 24.66 -8.83
CA GLY A 190 -12.37 25.16 -7.85
C GLY A 190 -13.47 24.16 -7.48
N SER A 191 -13.57 22.99 -8.15
CA SER A 191 -14.53 21.92 -7.93
C SER A 191 -13.79 20.59 -7.76
N ILE A 192 -14.16 19.81 -6.73
CA ILE A 192 -13.56 18.51 -6.48
C ILE A 192 -14.03 17.47 -7.51
N VAL A 193 -15.24 17.61 -8.02
CA VAL A 193 -15.80 16.75 -9.07
C VAL A 193 -15.06 16.97 -10.39
N GLU A 194 -14.85 18.22 -10.80
CA GLU A 194 -14.06 18.53 -12.01
C GLU A 194 -12.59 18.15 -11.85
N ALA A 195 -12.02 18.26 -10.64
CA ALA A 195 -10.68 17.75 -10.33
C ALA A 195 -10.61 16.23 -10.51
N ALA A 196 -11.57 15.50 -9.97
CA ALA A 196 -11.65 14.05 -10.13
C ALA A 196 -11.82 13.63 -11.60
N LYS A 197 -12.65 14.36 -12.35
CA LYS A 197 -12.86 14.15 -13.78
C LYS A 197 -11.57 14.35 -14.59
N THR A 198 -10.82 15.43 -14.29
CA THR A 198 -9.54 15.72 -14.93
C THR A 198 -8.50 14.62 -14.66
N LEU A 199 -8.37 14.17 -13.41
CA LEU A 199 -7.41 13.14 -13.03
C LEU A 199 -7.76 11.76 -13.58
N ARG A 200 -9.05 11.46 -13.66
CA ARG A 200 -9.50 10.19 -14.18
C ARG A 200 -9.24 10.07 -15.67
N GLY A 201 -9.57 11.11 -16.45
CA GLY A 201 -9.51 11.04 -17.91
C GLY A 201 -10.29 9.83 -18.43
N ASP A 202 -9.77 9.15 -19.44
CA ASP A 202 -10.35 7.94 -20.06
C ASP A 202 -9.92 6.62 -19.38
N LYS A 203 -9.50 6.68 -18.11
CA LYS A 203 -9.05 5.47 -17.39
C LYS A 203 -10.20 4.48 -17.17
N PRO A 204 -9.90 3.16 -17.13
CA PRO A 204 -10.91 2.12 -16.97
C PRO A 204 -11.68 2.18 -15.64
N ALA A 205 -12.72 1.37 -15.48
CA ALA A 205 -13.62 1.35 -14.31
C ALA A 205 -12.89 1.21 -12.96
N PRO A 206 -13.49 1.67 -11.82
CA PRO A 206 -12.93 1.48 -10.48
C PRO A 206 -12.63 0.00 -10.21
N GLY A 207 -11.50 -0.27 -9.54
CA GLY A 207 -11.04 -1.64 -9.26
C GLY A 207 -10.20 -2.29 -10.39
N SER A 208 -10.27 -1.76 -11.62
CA SER A 208 -9.42 -2.20 -12.73
C SER A 208 -8.10 -1.42 -12.85
N ALA A 209 -7.89 -0.41 -12.00
CA ALA A 209 -6.68 0.41 -11.99
C ALA A 209 -5.48 -0.27 -11.26
N VAL A 210 -5.56 -1.58 -11.07
CA VAL A 210 -4.49 -2.39 -10.47
C VAL A 210 -4.14 -3.56 -11.38
N ALA A 211 -2.94 -4.09 -11.20
CA ALA A 211 -2.48 -5.32 -11.84
C ALA A 211 -1.73 -6.18 -10.81
N SER A 212 -1.51 -7.43 -11.14
CA SER A 212 -0.68 -8.36 -10.39
C SER A 212 0.10 -9.23 -11.37
N PHE A 213 0.70 -10.30 -10.89
CA PHE A 213 1.33 -11.31 -11.75
C PHE A 213 0.54 -12.62 -11.69
N GLU A 214 0.47 -13.32 -12.81
CA GLU A 214 0.05 -14.72 -12.82
C GLU A 214 1.02 -15.53 -11.95
N GLY A 215 0.50 -16.14 -10.89
CA GLY A 215 1.30 -16.79 -9.86
C GLY A 215 1.51 -15.97 -8.58
N GLY A 216 1.26 -14.67 -8.59
CA GLY A 216 1.32 -13.77 -7.41
C GLY A 216 2.49 -12.78 -7.42
N MET A 217 2.40 -11.83 -6.51
CA MET A 217 3.36 -10.72 -6.39
C MET A 217 4.78 -11.14 -6.01
N HIS A 218 4.94 -12.31 -5.36
CA HIS A 218 6.26 -12.84 -4.98
C HIS A 218 7.21 -13.02 -6.18
N LEU A 219 6.69 -13.22 -7.40
CA LEU A 219 7.51 -13.30 -8.61
C LEU A 219 8.38 -12.07 -8.82
N LEU A 220 7.88 -10.89 -8.45
CA LEU A 220 8.66 -9.65 -8.51
C LEU A 220 9.86 -9.71 -7.56
N VAL A 221 9.66 -10.19 -6.35
CA VAL A 221 10.73 -10.32 -5.34
C VAL A 221 11.75 -11.36 -5.79
N GLU A 222 11.32 -12.54 -6.22
CA GLU A 222 12.18 -13.60 -6.72
C GLU A 222 13.04 -13.10 -7.89
N LYS A 223 12.43 -12.35 -8.81
CA LYS A 223 13.16 -11.79 -9.97
C LYS A 223 14.18 -10.73 -9.55
N LEU A 224 13.82 -9.82 -8.65
CA LEU A 224 14.74 -8.80 -8.17
C LEU A 224 15.93 -9.41 -7.41
N VAL A 225 15.69 -10.41 -6.57
CA VAL A 225 16.74 -11.14 -5.85
C VAL A 225 17.65 -11.88 -6.84
N TYR A 226 17.05 -12.57 -7.81
CA TYR A 226 17.81 -13.26 -8.85
C TYR A 226 18.73 -12.29 -9.61
N GLU A 227 18.19 -11.20 -10.13
CA GLU A 227 18.96 -10.19 -10.87
C GLU A 227 20.07 -9.55 -10.00
N PHE A 228 19.78 -9.24 -8.74
CA PHE A 228 20.72 -8.67 -7.79
C PHE A 228 21.90 -9.61 -7.55
N VAL A 229 21.63 -10.90 -7.26
CA VAL A 229 22.67 -11.89 -6.99
C VAL A 229 23.46 -12.23 -8.25
N GLN A 230 22.80 -12.41 -9.40
CA GLN A 230 23.49 -12.68 -10.67
C GLN A 230 24.39 -11.52 -11.12
N SER A 231 24.04 -10.30 -10.74
CA SER A 231 24.88 -9.12 -10.99
C SER A 231 26.04 -8.96 -10.00
N GLY A 232 26.22 -9.90 -9.06
CA GLY A 232 27.33 -9.91 -8.08
C GLY A 232 27.01 -9.29 -6.73
N GLY A 233 25.74 -8.96 -6.46
CA GLY A 233 25.28 -8.49 -5.14
C GLY A 233 25.30 -9.61 -4.10
N THR A 234 25.55 -9.25 -2.85
CA THR A 234 25.50 -10.18 -1.71
C THR A 234 24.26 -9.90 -0.87
N LEU A 235 23.38 -10.90 -0.73
CA LEU A 235 22.19 -10.85 0.14
C LEU A 235 22.42 -11.72 1.38
N ARG A 236 22.25 -11.14 2.57
CA ARG A 236 22.28 -11.86 3.84
C ARG A 236 20.93 -11.76 4.55
N LEU A 237 20.25 -12.87 4.64
CA LEU A 237 19.00 -13.05 5.38
C LEU A 237 19.27 -13.40 6.84
N GLY A 238 18.28 -13.25 7.73
CA GLY A 238 18.40 -13.51 9.16
C GLY A 238 19.42 -12.60 9.86
N THR A 239 19.72 -11.44 9.29
CA THR A 239 20.75 -10.52 9.77
C THR A 239 20.10 -9.25 10.30
N ASP A 240 19.90 -9.19 11.61
CA ASP A 240 19.33 -8.01 12.29
C ASP A 240 20.41 -6.99 12.59
N VAL A 241 20.19 -5.74 12.19
CA VAL A 241 21.07 -4.62 12.48
C VAL A 241 20.59 -3.92 13.74
N SER A 242 21.45 -3.91 14.77
CA SER A 242 21.12 -3.34 16.07
C SER A 242 21.54 -1.86 16.23
N ARG A 243 22.67 -1.47 15.62
CA ARG A 243 23.24 -0.12 15.76
C ARG A 243 24.03 0.30 14.55
N ILE A 244 24.06 1.59 14.29
CA ILE A 244 24.85 2.24 13.26
C ILE A 244 25.58 3.42 13.88
N THR A 245 26.90 3.48 13.66
CA THR A 245 27.78 4.56 14.13
C THR A 245 28.56 5.15 12.96
N ARG A 246 28.75 6.46 12.92
CA ARG A 246 29.62 7.11 11.95
C ARG A 246 31.03 7.26 12.52
N LEU A 247 32.02 6.76 11.80
CA LEU A 247 33.41 6.83 12.19
C LEU A 247 34.04 8.18 11.84
N SER A 248 35.18 8.49 12.45
CA SER A 248 35.92 9.74 12.21
C SER A 248 36.46 9.89 10.77
N ASP A 249 36.60 8.78 10.05
CA ASP A 249 37.00 8.76 8.63
C ASP A 249 35.81 8.91 7.66
N GLY A 250 34.58 9.13 8.20
CA GLY A 250 33.35 9.29 7.46
C GLY A 250 32.66 7.99 7.06
N GLN A 251 33.26 6.83 7.30
CA GLN A 251 32.62 5.54 7.07
C GLN A 251 31.58 5.21 8.14
N PHE A 252 30.77 4.19 7.88
CA PHE A 252 29.78 3.67 8.81
C PHE A 252 30.24 2.34 9.39
N GLU A 253 30.05 2.18 10.69
CA GLU A 253 30.18 0.92 11.40
C GLU A 253 28.79 0.40 11.76
N ILE A 254 28.48 -0.84 11.37
CA ILE A 254 27.16 -1.44 11.42
C ILE A 254 27.28 -2.70 12.27
N GLU A 255 26.53 -2.75 13.38
CA GLU A 255 26.45 -3.91 14.27
C GLU A 255 25.32 -4.84 13.82
N ALA A 256 25.68 -6.03 13.34
CA ALA A 256 24.75 -7.01 12.74
C ALA A 256 25.11 -8.46 13.14
N GLY A 257 25.29 -8.73 14.45
CA GLY A 257 25.89 -9.97 14.96
C GLY A 257 27.41 -10.02 14.77
N GLU A 258 27.90 -9.31 13.80
CA GLU A 258 29.31 -8.97 13.54
C GLU A 258 29.41 -7.47 13.22
N THR A 259 30.63 -6.94 13.21
CA THR A 259 30.85 -5.54 12.81
C THR A 259 31.18 -5.46 11.32
N ILE A 260 30.36 -4.71 10.58
CA ILE A 260 30.51 -4.46 9.15
C ILE A 260 30.89 -2.98 8.95
N ARG A 261 31.81 -2.69 8.05
CA ARG A 261 32.19 -1.32 7.67
C ARG A 261 31.75 -1.01 6.24
N ALA A 262 31.14 0.14 6.06
CA ALA A 262 30.61 0.62 4.79
C ALA A 262 31.04 2.06 4.48
N ARG A 263 31.35 2.35 3.23
CA ARG A 263 31.58 3.73 2.76
C ARG A 263 30.25 4.48 2.60
N ASN A 264 29.24 3.82 2.06
CA ASN A 264 27.90 4.36 1.84
C ASN A 264 26.87 3.49 2.53
N LEU A 265 25.87 4.12 3.13
CA LEU A 265 24.81 3.47 3.88
C LEU A 265 23.44 3.87 3.33
N VAL A 266 22.64 2.85 3.04
CA VAL A 266 21.22 3.01 2.68
C VAL A 266 20.35 2.27 3.68
N ILE A 267 19.33 2.92 4.21
CA ILE A 267 18.34 2.32 5.11
C ILE A 267 17.01 2.27 4.37
N ALA A 268 16.59 1.07 4.02
CA ALA A 268 15.38 0.77 3.25
C ALA A 268 14.38 -0.06 4.07
N THR A 269 14.31 0.21 5.37
CA THR A 269 13.41 -0.43 6.34
C THR A 269 12.18 0.43 6.61
N THR A 270 11.33 0.04 7.58
CA THR A 270 10.30 0.92 8.14
C THR A 270 10.95 2.06 8.94
N ALA A 271 10.23 3.19 9.12
CA ALA A 271 10.74 4.33 9.89
C ALA A 271 11.06 3.95 11.35
N ASN A 272 10.21 3.10 11.96
CA ASN A 272 10.43 2.59 13.32
C ASN A 272 11.72 1.75 13.43
N ALA A 273 11.98 0.90 12.45
CA ALA A 273 13.22 0.11 12.43
C ALA A 273 14.44 1.01 12.21
N ALA A 274 14.37 1.98 11.29
CA ALA A 274 15.42 2.96 11.06
C ALA A 274 15.73 3.76 12.33
N ALA A 275 14.71 4.23 13.05
CA ALA A 275 14.87 4.97 14.29
C ALA A 275 15.63 4.19 15.36
N ARG A 276 15.35 2.87 15.50
CA ARG A 276 16.04 2.00 16.46
C ARG A 276 17.53 1.82 16.14
N MET A 277 17.88 1.71 14.87
CA MET A 277 19.28 1.53 14.44
C MET A 277 20.09 2.83 14.53
N LEU A 278 19.42 3.98 14.38
CA LEU A 278 20.03 5.31 14.30
C LEU A 278 20.04 6.06 15.65
N VAL A 279 20.06 5.37 16.78
CA VAL A 279 20.03 6.01 18.13
C VAL A 279 21.18 6.97 18.38
N GLU A 280 22.36 6.74 17.75
CA GLU A 280 23.52 7.64 17.83
C GLU A 280 23.25 8.99 17.11
N PHE A 281 22.32 9.03 16.19
CA PHE A 281 21.87 10.21 15.47
C PHE A 281 20.53 10.72 16.08
N HIS A 282 20.61 11.15 17.33
CA HIS A 282 19.46 11.37 18.22
C HIS A 282 18.31 12.15 17.55
N GLU A 283 18.59 13.31 16.94
CA GLU A 283 17.56 14.15 16.33
C GLU A 283 16.85 13.44 15.17
N LEU A 284 17.60 12.69 14.35
CA LEU A 284 17.06 11.91 13.24
C LEU A 284 16.24 10.72 13.77
N SER A 285 16.73 10.01 14.79
CA SER A 285 16.01 8.91 15.42
C SER A 285 14.66 9.37 15.97
N VAL A 286 14.62 10.50 16.68
CA VAL A 286 13.37 11.09 17.19
C VAL A 286 12.43 11.49 16.06
N ALA A 287 12.94 12.14 15.01
CA ALA A 287 12.12 12.52 13.86
C ALA A 287 11.51 11.32 13.12
N LEU A 288 12.26 10.21 13.01
CA LEU A 288 11.77 8.96 12.42
C LEU A 288 10.68 8.29 13.28
N GLN A 289 10.75 8.40 14.63
CA GLN A 289 9.71 7.89 15.53
C GLN A 289 8.38 8.65 15.42
N GLU A 290 8.40 9.88 14.90
CA GLU A 290 7.19 10.67 14.63
C GLU A 290 6.42 10.17 13.37
N ILE A 291 7.00 9.28 12.57
CA ILE A 291 6.33 8.67 11.43
C ILE A 291 5.43 7.55 11.94
N GLU A 292 4.13 7.76 11.80
CA GLU A 292 3.12 6.76 12.17
C GLU A 292 3.02 5.65 11.12
N SER A 293 2.90 4.42 11.58
CA SER A 293 2.58 3.24 10.76
C SER A 293 1.32 2.56 11.28
N LEU A 294 0.74 1.73 10.43
CA LEU A 294 -0.47 0.97 10.73
C LEU A 294 -0.13 -0.49 11.00
N GLU A 295 -0.87 -1.07 11.92
CA GLU A 295 -0.93 -2.51 12.10
C GLU A 295 -2.07 -3.08 11.24
N THR A 296 -1.84 -4.23 10.64
CA THR A 296 -2.86 -4.88 9.81
C THR A 296 -2.89 -6.36 10.08
N LEU A 297 -4.06 -6.85 10.47
CA LEU A 297 -4.36 -8.28 10.53
C LEU A 297 -5.11 -8.68 9.25
N LEU A 298 -4.53 -9.65 8.54
CA LEU A 298 -5.13 -10.29 7.38
C LEU A 298 -5.39 -11.77 7.72
N VAL A 299 -6.61 -12.23 7.51
CA VAL A 299 -6.95 -13.64 7.63
C VAL A 299 -7.49 -14.11 6.28
N THR A 300 -6.77 -15.03 5.66
CA THR A 300 -7.22 -15.70 4.45
C THR A 300 -7.78 -17.05 4.80
N VAL A 301 -8.98 -17.34 4.32
CA VAL A 301 -9.64 -18.64 4.53
C VAL A 301 -9.84 -19.35 3.20
N LEU A 302 -9.61 -20.65 3.20
CA LEU A 302 -10.09 -21.56 2.18
C LEU A 302 -11.45 -22.09 2.62
N VAL A 303 -12.46 -21.86 1.81
CA VAL A 303 -13.85 -22.19 2.11
C VAL A 303 -14.47 -23.02 0.98
N GLU A 304 -15.31 -23.98 1.32
CA GLU A 304 -16.16 -24.71 0.38
C GLU A 304 -17.60 -24.20 0.52
N SER A 305 -18.12 -23.58 -0.54
CA SER A 305 -19.46 -23.00 -0.58
C SER A 305 -19.92 -22.81 -2.03
N PRO A 306 -20.90 -23.60 -2.52
CA PRO A 306 -21.46 -23.44 -3.86
C PRO A 306 -22.07 -22.06 -4.11
N GLU A 307 -22.57 -21.38 -3.07
CA GLU A 307 -23.16 -20.04 -3.15
C GLU A 307 -22.17 -18.99 -3.67
N LEU A 308 -20.87 -19.21 -3.42
CA LEU A 308 -19.82 -18.30 -3.86
C LEU A 308 -19.42 -18.44 -5.34
N ASN A 309 -19.88 -19.52 -6.03
CA ASN A 309 -19.54 -19.75 -7.45
C ASN A 309 -20.01 -18.61 -8.38
N SER A 310 -21.09 -17.91 -8.00
CA SER A 310 -21.61 -16.77 -8.77
C SER A 310 -20.82 -15.48 -8.57
N PHE A 311 -19.89 -15.44 -7.60
CA PHE A 311 -19.20 -14.23 -7.15
C PHE A 311 -20.16 -13.10 -6.81
N PRO A 312 -21.05 -13.28 -5.81
CA PRO A 312 -22.23 -12.41 -5.57
C PRO A 312 -21.88 -10.95 -5.29
N ILE A 313 -20.68 -10.68 -4.78
CA ILE A 313 -20.19 -9.31 -4.48
C ILE A 313 -18.99 -8.92 -5.36
N GLY A 314 -18.80 -9.58 -6.50
CA GLY A 314 -17.65 -9.35 -7.37
C GLY A 314 -16.33 -9.76 -6.71
N THR A 315 -15.32 -8.87 -6.75
CA THR A 315 -13.97 -9.16 -6.26
C THR A 315 -13.78 -8.93 -4.77
N GLY A 316 -14.82 -8.50 -4.05
CA GLY A 316 -14.78 -8.24 -2.61
C GLY A 316 -15.64 -7.05 -2.18
N ALA A 317 -15.54 -6.67 -0.92
CA ALA A 317 -16.28 -5.55 -0.35
C ALA A 317 -15.39 -4.64 0.50
N LEU A 318 -15.68 -3.34 0.45
CA LEU A 318 -15.23 -2.34 1.41
C LEU A 318 -16.37 -2.12 2.41
N VAL A 319 -16.07 -2.17 3.70
CA VAL A 319 -17.07 -2.09 4.75
C VAL A 319 -17.03 -0.73 5.43
N ALA A 320 -18.14 0.01 5.35
CA ALA A 320 -18.26 1.30 6.00
C ALA A 320 -18.17 1.17 7.53
N GLU A 321 -17.63 2.22 8.17
CA GLU A 321 -17.40 2.25 9.63
C GLU A 321 -18.69 2.14 10.42
N ASP A 322 -19.76 2.72 9.90
CA ASP A 322 -21.08 2.81 10.54
C ASP A 322 -21.74 1.45 10.81
N LEU A 323 -21.29 0.39 10.14
CA LEU A 323 -21.78 -0.97 10.40
C LEU A 323 -21.22 -1.60 11.68
N GLY A 324 -20.11 -1.08 12.22
CA GLY A 324 -19.51 -1.60 13.45
C GLY A 324 -18.88 -3.01 13.31
N LEU A 325 -18.70 -3.52 12.08
CA LEU A 325 -18.06 -4.81 11.86
C LEU A 325 -16.56 -4.74 12.16
N ALA A 326 -16.02 -5.82 12.73
CA ALA A 326 -14.59 -5.96 12.97
C ALA A 326 -13.78 -6.02 11.66
N VAL A 327 -14.37 -6.53 10.59
CA VAL A 327 -13.80 -6.59 9.24
C VAL A 327 -14.05 -5.26 8.52
N LYS A 328 -12.98 -4.63 8.02
CA LYS A 328 -13.04 -3.38 7.23
C LYS A 328 -13.09 -3.61 5.72
N ALA A 329 -12.62 -4.74 5.25
CA ALA A 329 -12.65 -5.11 3.83
C ALA A 329 -12.53 -6.62 3.66
N THR A 330 -13.07 -7.12 2.53
CA THR A 330 -12.85 -8.49 2.09
C THR A 330 -12.35 -8.50 0.65
N THR A 331 -11.51 -9.49 0.33
CA THR A 331 -11.13 -9.79 -1.06
C THR A 331 -11.50 -11.23 -1.36
N HIS A 332 -12.33 -11.46 -2.35
CA HIS A 332 -12.59 -12.77 -2.92
C HIS A 332 -11.50 -13.06 -3.94
N ILE A 333 -10.41 -13.71 -3.49
CA ILE A 333 -9.12 -13.72 -4.21
C ILE A 333 -9.26 -14.36 -5.58
N ASN A 334 -9.90 -15.53 -5.68
CA ASN A 334 -10.08 -16.20 -6.98
C ASN A 334 -11.19 -15.59 -7.84
N ALA A 335 -12.08 -14.76 -7.28
CA ALA A 335 -12.96 -13.90 -8.08
C ALA A 335 -12.20 -12.72 -8.71
N LYS A 336 -11.15 -12.26 -8.04
CA LYS A 336 -10.31 -11.16 -8.51
C LYS A 336 -9.23 -11.62 -9.48
N TRP A 337 -8.58 -12.75 -9.18
CA TRP A 337 -7.47 -13.32 -9.94
C TRP A 337 -7.85 -14.68 -10.52
N GLU A 338 -8.20 -14.70 -11.81
CA GLU A 338 -8.77 -15.88 -12.50
C GLU A 338 -7.80 -17.07 -12.53
N TRP A 339 -6.50 -16.82 -12.60
CA TRP A 339 -5.47 -17.87 -12.59
C TRP A 339 -5.49 -18.77 -11.34
N LEU A 340 -6.10 -18.31 -10.24
CA LEU A 340 -6.27 -19.11 -9.03
C LEU A 340 -7.39 -20.14 -9.15
N ASN A 341 -8.37 -19.96 -10.03
CA ASN A 341 -9.46 -20.92 -10.21
C ASN A 341 -8.97 -22.31 -10.60
N ASP A 342 -7.92 -22.37 -11.43
CA ASP A 342 -7.32 -23.64 -11.86
C ASP A 342 -6.60 -24.41 -10.73
N LYS A 343 -6.34 -23.73 -9.62
CA LYS A 343 -5.71 -24.32 -8.43
C LYS A 343 -6.71 -24.81 -7.40
N LEU A 344 -7.97 -24.38 -7.49
CA LEU A 344 -9.04 -24.68 -6.54
C LEU A 344 -9.86 -25.86 -7.02
N LYS A 345 -10.31 -26.70 -6.06
CA LYS A 345 -11.31 -27.75 -6.33
C LYS A 345 -12.69 -27.12 -6.52
N LYS A 346 -13.62 -27.90 -7.04
CA LYS A 346 -15.00 -27.46 -7.21
C LYS A 346 -15.56 -26.88 -5.90
N ASP A 347 -16.28 -25.79 -5.98
CA ASP A 347 -16.93 -25.07 -4.89
C ASP A 347 -15.96 -24.52 -3.81
N GLN A 348 -14.64 -24.56 -4.08
CA GLN A 348 -13.64 -23.96 -3.20
C GLN A 348 -13.37 -22.50 -3.58
N HIS A 349 -13.17 -21.67 -2.55
CA HIS A 349 -12.88 -20.25 -2.68
C HIS A 349 -11.84 -19.80 -1.66
N LEU A 350 -10.98 -18.87 -2.08
CA LEU A 350 -10.09 -18.13 -1.18
C LEU A 350 -10.68 -16.76 -0.92
N VAL A 351 -10.95 -16.47 0.36
CA VAL A 351 -11.48 -15.17 0.81
C VAL A 351 -10.56 -14.59 1.88
N ARG A 352 -10.08 -13.38 1.67
CA ARG A 352 -9.27 -12.64 2.63
C ARG A 352 -10.10 -11.60 3.35
N PHE A 353 -9.94 -11.53 4.66
CA PHE A 353 -10.55 -10.57 5.55
C PHE A 353 -9.48 -9.64 6.13
N SER A 354 -9.68 -8.34 6.04
CA SER A 354 -8.84 -7.31 6.66
C SER A 354 -9.56 -6.72 7.87
N PHE A 355 -8.92 -6.79 9.02
CA PHE A 355 -9.51 -6.38 10.30
C PHE A 355 -9.18 -4.93 10.65
N ARG A 356 -10.06 -4.27 11.44
CA ARG A 356 -9.88 -2.89 11.93
C ARG A 356 -8.96 -2.81 13.15
N ASN A 357 -9.25 -3.58 14.20
CA ASN A 357 -8.58 -3.52 15.49
C ASN A 357 -7.94 -4.89 15.81
N SER A 358 -6.91 -5.22 15.07
CA SER A 358 -6.34 -6.56 15.00
C SER A 358 -5.82 -7.14 16.32
N ARG A 359 -5.25 -6.31 17.21
CA ARG A 359 -4.69 -6.79 18.50
C ARG A 359 -5.73 -7.11 19.59
N LYS A 360 -7.00 -6.79 19.37
CA LYS A 360 -8.06 -6.92 20.39
C LYS A 360 -8.94 -8.15 20.23
N LEU A 361 -8.78 -8.91 19.13
CA LEU A 361 -9.61 -10.10 18.87
C LEU A 361 -8.83 -11.35 19.21
N ASP A 362 -9.41 -12.20 20.05
CA ASP A 362 -8.92 -13.57 20.22
C ASP A 362 -9.39 -14.47 19.05
N GLY A 363 -8.88 -15.70 18.98
CA GLY A 363 -9.19 -16.60 17.87
C GLY A 363 -10.69 -16.98 17.76
N ILE A 364 -11.46 -16.90 18.87
CA ILE A 364 -12.91 -17.16 18.88
C ILE A 364 -13.66 -15.97 18.30
N GLU A 365 -13.32 -14.77 18.77
CA GLU A 365 -13.88 -13.52 18.27
C GLU A 365 -13.57 -13.33 16.79
N GLN A 366 -12.34 -13.61 16.36
CA GLN A 366 -11.91 -13.55 14.98
C GLN A 366 -12.73 -14.49 14.08
N LYS A 367 -12.89 -15.77 14.51
CA LYS A 367 -13.72 -16.74 13.78
C LYS A 367 -15.18 -16.30 13.71
N SER A 368 -15.72 -15.77 14.80
CA SER A 368 -17.08 -15.22 14.83
C SER A 368 -17.24 -14.07 13.83
N ALA A 369 -16.30 -13.12 13.81
CA ALA A 369 -16.32 -11.99 12.87
C ALA A 369 -16.21 -12.45 11.40
N ILE A 370 -15.44 -13.49 11.10
CA ILE A 370 -15.35 -14.08 9.76
C ILE A 370 -16.70 -14.69 9.35
N LEU A 371 -17.34 -15.48 10.22
CA LEU A 371 -18.65 -16.10 9.93
C LEU A 371 -19.74 -15.05 9.78
N GLU A 372 -19.78 -14.03 10.64
CA GLU A 372 -20.66 -12.87 10.50
C GLU A 372 -20.45 -12.14 9.17
N SER A 373 -19.20 -11.98 8.76
CA SER A 373 -18.88 -11.36 7.47
C SER A 373 -19.33 -12.21 6.28
N PHE A 374 -19.27 -13.54 6.36
CA PHE A 374 -19.84 -14.39 5.32
C PHE A 374 -21.33 -14.23 5.21
N ASP A 375 -22.08 -14.15 6.34
CA ASP A 375 -23.53 -13.96 6.32
C ASP A 375 -23.90 -12.57 5.78
N LEU A 376 -23.32 -11.52 6.34
CA LEU A 376 -23.72 -10.14 6.02
C LEU A 376 -23.23 -9.66 4.65
N ILE A 377 -22.02 -10.07 4.24
CA ILE A 377 -21.40 -9.57 3.01
C ILE A 377 -21.72 -10.49 1.82
N TYR A 378 -21.61 -11.80 2.02
CA TYR A 378 -21.73 -12.80 0.95
C TYR A 378 -23.11 -13.49 0.90
N GLY A 379 -23.92 -13.34 1.96
CA GLY A 379 -25.21 -14.06 2.10
C GLY A 379 -25.03 -15.55 2.40
N VAL A 380 -23.87 -15.99 2.88
CA VAL A 380 -23.52 -17.38 3.16
C VAL A 380 -23.55 -17.63 4.67
N LYS A 381 -24.59 -18.32 5.16
CA LYS A 381 -24.80 -18.49 6.62
C LYS A 381 -23.90 -19.51 7.28
N SER A 382 -23.49 -20.55 6.57
CA SER A 382 -22.74 -21.67 7.16
C SER A 382 -21.67 -22.18 6.20
N PRO A 383 -20.65 -21.34 5.88
CA PRO A 383 -19.58 -21.78 5.01
C PRO A 383 -18.77 -22.90 5.68
N LYS A 384 -18.34 -23.89 4.90
CA LYS A 384 -17.44 -24.93 5.38
C LYS A 384 -16.00 -24.45 5.27
N LEU A 385 -15.43 -23.98 6.39
CA LEU A 385 -14.03 -23.56 6.45
C LEU A 385 -13.12 -24.81 6.36
N LEU A 386 -12.23 -24.84 5.38
CA LEU A 386 -11.28 -25.92 5.14
C LEU A 386 -9.90 -25.64 5.72
N GLY A 387 -9.51 -24.38 5.79
CA GLY A 387 -8.24 -23.92 6.35
C GLY A 387 -8.21 -22.40 6.46
N GLN A 388 -7.28 -21.89 7.27
CA GLN A 388 -7.03 -20.45 7.37
C GLN A 388 -5.55 -20.18 7.60
N VAL A 389 -5.10 -19.03 7.13
CA VAL A 389 -3.79 -18.44 7.44
C VAL A 389 -4.01 -17.03 7.95
N GLU A 390 -3.37 -16.73 9.08
CA GLU A 390 -3.35 -15.42 9.71
C GLU A 390 -1.98 -14.77 9.52
N VAL A 391 -1.98 -13.53 9.06
CA VAL A 391 -0.75 -12.73 8.93
C VAL A 391 -0.96 -11.39 9.60
N PHE A 392 -0.09 -11.09 10.56
CA PHE A 392 -0.07 -9.83 11.27
C PHE A 392 1.15 -8.99 10.83
N TRP A 393 0.86 -7.80 10.34
CA TRP A 393 1.86 -6.81 9.92
C TRP A 393 1.92 -5.68 10.93
N GLU A 394 3.01 -5.57 11.72
CA GLU A 394 3.18 -4.51 12.72
C GLU A 394 3.34 -3.12 12.10
N ASP A 395 4.14 -3.03 11.05
CA ASP A 395 4.42 -1.78 10.32
C ASP A 395 3.97 -1.94 8.86
N SER A 396 2.65 -2.13 8.62
CA SER A 396 2.13 -2.48 7.29
C SER A 396 2.18 -1.32 6.30
N LEU A 397 1.57 -0.20 6.65
CA LEU A 397 1.46 0.98 5.81
C LEU A 397 1.87 2.22 6.60
N VAL A 398 2.49 3.15 5.94
CA VAL A 398 2.74 4.48 6.50
C VAL A 398 1.40 5.21 6.59
N LYS A 399 1.08 5.71 7.78
CA LYS A 399 -0.10 6.53 8.03
C LYS A 399 0.26 8.00 7.79
N ALA A 400 -0.21 8.54 6.69
CA ALA A 400 -0.01 9.93 6.34
C ALA A 400 -0.92 10.86 7.18
N SER A 401 -0.68 10.91 8.50
CA SER A 401 -1.42 11.76 9.44
C SER A 401 -1.08 13.25 9.29
N ALA A 402 -1.86 14.12 9.92
CA ALA A 402 -1.66 15.57 9.86
C ALA A 402 -0.20 15.98 10.09
N GLY A 403 0.35 16.78 9.20
CA GLY A 403 1.76 17.23 9.21
C GLY A 403 2.76 16.20 8.70
N HIS A 404 2.32 15.11 8.05
CA HIS A 404 3.19 14.07 7.51
C HIS A 404 4.26 14.65 6.57
N LEU A 405 3.89 15.49 5.61
CA LEU A 405 4.85 16.10 4.67
C LEU A 405 5.90 16.95 5.40
N ARG A 406 5.52 17.69 6.44
CA ARG A 406 6.48 18.48 7.24
C ARG A 406 7.48 17.60 7.99
N ARG A 407 7.01 16.44 8.52
CA ARG A 407 7.91 15.45 9.14
C ARG A 407 8.91 14.88 8.14
N ILE A 408 8.46 14.56 6.93
CA ILE A 408 9.36 14.08 5.87
C ILE A 408 10.40 15.13 5.48
N GLU A 409 10.03 16.39 5.31
CA GLU A 409 10.99 17.47 5.02
C GLU A 409 12.01 17.65 6.16
N ARG A 410 11.57 17.57 7.41
CA ARG A 410 12.48 17.58 8.57
C ARG A 410 13.45 16.40 8.54
N ILE A 411 12.98 15.19 8.27
CA ILE A 411 13.85 14.01 8.16
C ILE A 411 14.87 14.20 7.04
N LYS A 412 14.47 14.70 5.86
CA LYS A 412 15.39 14.98 4.75
C LYS A 412 16.49 15.96 5.17
N SER A 413 16.14 17.06 5.83
CA SER A 413 17.12 18.06 6.28
C SER A 413 18.09 17.52 7.34
N LEU A 414 17.66 16.56 8.17
CA LEU A 414 18.50 15.94 9.19
C LEU A 414 19.43 14.86 8.62
N VAL A 415 18.98 14.13 7.60
CA VAL A 415 19.75 13.01 7.03
C VAL A 415 20.81 13.46 6.02
N GLU A 416 20.56 14.55 5.28
CA GLU A 416 21.44 15.06 4.24
C GLU A 416 22.91 15.27 4.71
N PRO A 417 23.18 15.98 5.85
CA PRO A 417 24.55 16.19 6.32
C PRO A 417 25.24 14.94 6.86
N LEU A 418 24.46 13.87 7.10
CA LEU A 418 25.00 12.62 7.62
C LEU A 418 25.54 11.69 6.53
N GLY A 419 25.19 11.91 5.28
CA GLY A 419 25.55 11.04 4.17
C GLY A 419 24.88 9.66 4.24
N ILE A 420 23.73 9.57 4.92
CA ILE A 420 22.88 8.38 4.98
C ILE A 420 21.78 8.54 3.95
N GLU A 421 21.53 7.50 3.18
CA GLU A 421 20.37 7.47 2.29
C GLU A 421 19.19 6.77 2.98
N LEU A 422 18.03 7.42 3.04
CA LEU A 422 16.79 6.82 3.50
C LEU A 422 15.89 6.47 2.32
N ARG A 423 15.40 5.24 2.31
CA ARG A 423 14.49 4.69 1.31
C ARG A 423 13.27 4.05 1.98
N GLY A 424 12.24 3.73 1.21
CA GLY A 424 11.08 3.02 1.70
C GLY A 424 9.80 3.84 1.62
N ALA A 425 8.70 3.22 2.05
CA ALA A 425 7.36 3.77 1.89
C ALA A 425 7.15 5.14 2.57
N TYR A 426 7.81 5.41 3.69
CA TYR A 426 7.69 6.70 4.38
C TYR A 426 8.31 7.86 3.59
N MET A 427 9.29 7.60 2.71
CA MET A 427 9.90 8.61 1.84
C MET A 427 9.17 8.79 0.52
N SER A 428 8.52 7.75 -0.01
CA SER A 428 8.02 7.68 -1.39
C SER A 428 6.52 7.35 -1.51
N GLY A 429 5.85 7.04 -0.41
CA GLY A 429 4.47 6.53 -0.37
C GLY A 429 4.39 4.99 -0.42
N ASN A 430 3.22 4.46 -0.08
CA ASN A 430 3.01 3.03 0.12
C ASN A 430 2.97 2.18 -1.17
N GLY A 431 2.92 2.78 -2.36
CA GLY A 431 2.77 2.06 -3.62
C GLY A 431 4.09 1.79 -4.34
N LEU A 432 4.20 0.65 -5.04
CA LEU A 432 5.38 0.27 -5.82
C LEU A 432 5.78 1.34 -6.85
N LEU A 433 4.81 1.95 -7.52
CA LEU A 433 5.05 3.02 -8.49
C LEU A 433 5.71 4.26 -7.86
N GLY A 434 5.29 4.63 -6.63
CA GLY A 434 5.90 5.74 -5.89
C GLY A 434 7.37 5.45 -5.55
N ILE A 435 7.63 4.22 -5.09
CA ILE A 435 8.99 3.76 -4.77
C ILE A 435 9.88 3.74 -6.02
N LEU A 436 9.37 3.22 -7.15
CA LEU A 436 10.13 3.21 -8.40
C LEU A 436 10.44 4.63 -8.90
N LYS A 437 9.46 5.53 -8.89
CA LYS A 437 9.67 6.93 -9.27
C LYS A 437 10.73 7.60 -8.42
N HIS A 438 10.66 7.44 -7.11
CA HIS A 438 11.63 7.98 -6.18
C HIS A 438 13.05 7.47 -6.47
N GLU A 439 13.20 6.19 -6.83
CA GLU A 439 14.49 5.62 -7.23
C GLU A 439 15.01 6.24 -8.53
N LEU A 440 14.14 6.42 -9.54
CA LEU A 440 14.55 7.00 -10.83
C LEU A 440 14.93 8.48 -10.70
N GLU A 441 14.14 9.28 -9.98
CA GLU A 441 14.40 10.71 -9.75
C GLU A 441 15.74 10.95 -8.99
N THR A 442 16.06 10.09 -8.04
CA THR A 442 17.32 10.19 -7.28
C THR A 442 18.51 9.88 -8.18
N ARG A 443 18.39 8.92 -9.10
CA ARG A 443 19.45 8.61 -10.08
C ARG A 443 19.73 9.78 -11.03
N GLU A 444 18.70 10.45 -11.53
CA GLU A 444 18.86 11.62 -12.39
C GLU A 444 19.56 12.76 -11.64
N GLY A 445 19.22 12.96 -10.36
CA GLY A 445 19.89 13.92 -9.48
C GLY A 445 21.38 13.59 -9.28
N ASP A 446 21.72 12.33 -9.07
CA ASP A 446 23.10 11.87 -8.92
C ASP A 446 23.92 12.05 -10.21
N LEU A 447 23.33 11.82 -11.38
CA LEU A 447 23.96 12.03 -12.69
C LEU A 447 24.21 13.52 -13.01
N ILE A 448 23.34 14.40 -12.55
CA ILE A 448 23.49 15.86 -12.72
C ILE A 448 24.51 16.42 -11.71
N GLY A 449 24.57 15.85 -10.48
CA GLY A 449 25.50 16.23 -9.43
C GLY A 449 26.96 15.78 -9.67
N THR A 450 27.19 14.78 -10.50
CA THR A 450 28.53 14.30 -10.94
C THR A 450 29.01 14.96 -12.23
N GLY A 451 28.37 16.07 -12.63
CA GLY A 451 28.74 16.84 -13.83
C GLY A 451 30.23 17.21 -13.85
N ILE A 452 31.01 16.44 -14.56
CA ILE A 452 32.25 16.84 -15.21
C ILE A 452 31.93 17.08 -16.68
#